data_cce3a8ea5a8c0d3f1f09b8e35b70d145
#
_entry.id   cce3a8ea5a8c0d3f1f09b8e35b70d145
#
_cell.length_a   1.000
_cell.length_b   1.000
_cell.length_c   1.000
_cell.angle_alpha   90.00
_cell.angle_beta   90.00
_cell.angle_gamma   90.00
#
_symmetry.space_group_name_H-M   'P 1'
#
loop_
_entity.id
_entity.type
_entity.pdbx_description
1 polymer ?
#
loop_
_entity_poly.entity_id
_entity_poly.type
_entity_poly.pdbx_seq_one_letter_code
_entity_poly.pdbx_strand_id
1 'polypeptide(L)'
;MALFVGYILLISRMPDIRRVFMYHGAEHKSVHVWEADEPLDVDHARPKTTAHPRCGTSLILIALATSFVVFAVVLPFVPRVFESDAAHAVFLLVIKLPLLLPIAGLAYELQRMAAKNPDNGLVRALIAPGMLFQRLTTREPGDPELEVALAALRKTVWREQQDSGPVKSDASVEVFPSFAAVDAQLPLAA
;
A
#
# COMPACT_ATOMS: atom_id res chain seq x y z
N MET A 1 11.26 -0.14 15.83
CA MET A 1 9.89 0.42 15.68
C MET A 1 9.78 1.88 16.13
N ALA A 2 10.10 2.23 17.38
CA ALA A 2 9.94 3.61 17.88
C ALA A 2 10.69 4.66 17.05
N LEU A 3 11.94 4.40 16.66
CA LEU A 3 12.74 5.29 15.81
C LEU A 3 12.08 5.49 14.43
N PHE A 4 11.54 4.43 13.83
CA PHE A 4 10.87 4.51 12.53
C PHE A 4 9.58 5.34 12.62
N VAL A 5 8.74 5.08 13.63
CA VAL A 5 7.53 5.87 13.88
C VAL A 5 7.88 7.34 14.16
N GLY A 6 8.90 7.59 15.00
CA GLY A 6 9.39 8.92 15.30
C GLY A 6 9.88 9.67 14.07
N TYR A 7 10.60 8.98 13.18
CA TYR A 7 11.04 9.53 11.90
C TYR A 7 9.85 9.94 11.02
N ILE A 8 8.86 9.05 10.85
CA ILE A 8 7.65 9.35 10.06
C ILE A 8 6.88 10.55 10.64
N LEU A 9 6.73 10.60 11.98
CA LEU A 9 6.09 11.73 12.67
C LEU A 9 6.85 13.04 12.42
N LEU A 10 8.18 13.00 12.41
CA LEU A 10 9.00 14.18 12.16
C LEU A 10 8.82 14.69 10.72
N ILE A 11 9.02 13.82 9.74
CA ILE A 11 8.91 14.22 8.32
C ILE A 11 7.48 14.59 7.92
N SER A 12 6.46 14.03 8.58
CA SER A 12 5.05 14.35 8.31
C SER A 12 4.68 15.82 8.57
N ARG A 13 5.56 16.56 9.27
CA ARG A 13 5.40 18.01 9.50
C ARG A 13 5.92 18.87 8.35
N MET A 14 6.71 18.29 7.45
CA MET A 14 7.21 18.99 6.26
C MET A 14 6.07 19.18 5.26
N PRO A 15 5.89 20.38 4.68
CA PRO A 15 4.79 20.67 3.75
C PRO A 15 4.75 19.71 2.56
N ASP A 16 5.90 19.40 1.97
CA ASP A 16 6.00 18.50 0.80
C ASP A 16 5.58 17.07 1.16
N ILE A 17 6.05 16.56 2.29
CA ILE A 17 5.67 15.21 2.75
C ILE A 17 4.19 15.16 3.15
N ARG A 18 3.67 16.23 3.76
CA ARG A 18 2.23 16.34 4.04
C ARG A 18 1.41 16.23 2.76
N ARG A 19 1.85 16.87 1.67
CA ARG A 19 1.19 16.79 0.37
C ARG A 19 1.27 15.38 -0.23
N VAL A 20 2.40 14.70 -0.12
CA VAL A 20 2.52 13.28 -0.51
C VAL A 20 1.50 12.42 0.26
N PHE A 21 1.31 12.67 1.55
CA PHE A 21 0.32 11.95 2.35
C PHE A 21 -1.13 12.31 1.98
N MET A 22 -1.39 13.50 1.44
CA MET A 22 -2.69 13.85 0.86
C MET A 22 -2.95 13.06 -0.43
N TYR A 23 -1.97 12.94 -1.33
CA TYR A 23 -2.07 12.07 -2.51
C TYR A 23 -2.28 10.60 -2.15
N HIS A 24 -1.60 10.09 -1.12
CA HIS A 24 -1.82 8.73 -0.62
C HIS A 24 -3.26 8.53 -0.09
N GLY A 25 -3.79 9.53 0.63
CA GLY A 25 -5.19 9.53 1.05
C GLY A 25 -6.16 9.59 -0.15
N ALA A 26 -5.84 10.38 -1.17
CA ALA A 26 -6.63 10.49 -2.40
C ALA A 26 -6.66 9.17 -3.20
N GLU A 27 -5.51 8.48 -3.29
CA GLU A 27 -5.43 7.14 -3.88
C GLU A 27 -6.39 6.17 -3.19
N HIS A 28 -6.36 6.09 -1.85
CA HIS A 28 -7.27 5.22 -1.10
C HIS A 28 -8.75 5.54 -1.36
N LYS A 29 -9.10 6.83 -1.35
CA LYS A 29 -10.48 7.27 -1.63
C LYS A 29 -10.92 6.89 -3.04
N SER A 30 -10.04 7.07 -4.04
CA SER A 30 -10.31 6.69 -5.43
C SER A 30 -10.54 5.19 -5.59
N VAL A 31 -9.71 4.37 -4.94
CA VAL A 31 -9.86 2.91 -4.95
C VAL A 31 -11.17 2.48 -4.29
N HIS A 32 -11.59 3.13 -3.18
CA HIS A 32 -12.88 2.85 -2.56
C HIS A 32 -14.08 3.18 -3.46
N VAL A 33 -14.01 4.23 -4.28
CA VAL A 33 -15.04 4.55 -5.28
C VAL A 33 -15.11 3.43 -6.31
N TRP A 34 -13.98 3.03 -6.85
CA TRP A 34 -13.90 1.96 -7.85
C TRP A 34 -14.39 0.61 -7.32
N GLU A 35 -14.01 0.24 -6.08
CA GLU A 35 -14.46 -0.99 -5.43
C GLU A 35 -15.96 -1.00 -5.09
N ALA A 36 -16.58 0.17 -5.00
CA ALA A 36 -18.01 0.34 -4.78
C ALA A 36 -18.82 0.40 -6.09
N ASP A 37 -18.15 0.26 -7.25
CA ASP A 37 -18.77 0.43 -8.58
C ASP A 37 -19.49 1.80 -8.74
N GLU A 38 -18.93 2.84 -8.09
CA GLU A 38 -19.46 4.21 -8.17
C GLU A 38 -18.72 5.02 -9.26
N PRO A 39 -19.32 6.11 -9.76
CA PRO A 39 -18.67 7.00 -10.72
C PRO A 39 -17.32 7.54 -10.19
N LEU A 40 -16.26 7.47 -11.02
CA LEU A 40 -14.93 7.95 -10.66
C LEU A 40 -14.87 9.48 -10.76
N ASP A 41 -15.49 10.17 -9.82
CA ASP A 41 -15.51 11.62 -9.68
C ASP A 41 -15.21 12.08 -8.26
N VAL A 42 -15.00 13.39 -8.09
CA VAL A 42 -14.61 14.00 -6.82
C VAL A 42 -15.73 13.89 -5.78
N ASP A 43 -16.98 14.00 -6.20
CA ASP A 43 -18.11 14.02 -5.27
C ASP A 43 -18.32 12.65 -4.61
N HIS A 44 -18.13 11.56 -5.35
CA HIS A 44 -18.15 10.18 -4.81
C HIS A 44 -16.89 9.86 -3.99
N ALA A 45 -15.74 10.42 -4.36
CA ALA A 45 -14.49 10.18 -3.63
C ALA A 45 -14.42 10.94 -2.29
N ARG A 46 -14.93 12.16 -2.23
CA ARG A 46 -14.84 13.03 -1.04
C ARG A 46 -15.34 12.37 0.26
N PRO A 47 -16.47 11.66 0.31
CA PRO A 47 -16.96 11.04 1.54
C PRO A 47 -16.23 9.74 1.93
N LYS A 48 -15.40 9.16 1.04
CA LYS A 48 -14.69 7.91 1.34
C LYS A 48 -13.59 8.10 2.40
N THR A 49 -13.20 7.00 3.05
CA THR A 49 -12.11 7.01 4.04
C THR A 49 -10.73 7.02 3.39
N THR A 50 -9.76 7.65 4.05
CA THR A 50 -8.34 7.61 3.68
C THR A 50 -7.61 6.34 4.13
N ALA A 51 -8.27 5.42 4.82
CA ALA A 51 -7.70 4.14 5.25
C ALA A 51 -8.16 3.02 4.32
N HIS A 52 -7.23 2.17 3.85
CA HIS A 52 -7.53 1.08 2.95
C HIS A 52 -6.84 -0.23 3.38
N PRO A 53 -7.55 -1.37 3.48
CA PRO A 53 -6.99 -2.62 4.01
C PRO A 53 -5.91 -3.24 3.11
N ARG A 54 -5.91 -2.95 1.81
CA ARG A 54 -4.93 -3.45 0.82
C ARG A 54 -3.74 -2.53 0.55
N CYS A 55 -3.52 -1.55 1.42
CA CYS A 55 -2.40 -0.62 1.27
C CYS A 55 -1.03 -1.29 1.44
N GLY A 56 -0.07 -0.94 0.57
CA GLY A 56 1.30 -1.45 0.63
C GLY A 56 2.05 -1.07 1.92
N THR A 57 1.77 0.09 2.50
CA THR A 57 2.38 0.49 3.78
C THR A 57 1.92 -0.40 4.95
N SER A 58 0.66 -0.83 4.95
CA SER A 58 0.16 -1.84 5.89
C SER A 58 0.84 -3.19 5.67
N LEU A 59 1.05 -3.60 4.40
CA LEU A 59 1.74 -4.84 4.07
C LEU A 59 3.16 -4.87 4.65
N ILE A 60 3.91 -3.77 4.55
CA ILE A 60 5.26 -3.66 5.14
C ILE A 60 5.22 -3.90 6.65
N LEU A 61 4.26 -3.31 7.37
CA LEU A 61 4.13 -3.51 8.81
C LEU A 61 3.73 -4.93 9.19
N ILE A 62 2.79 -5.52 8.44
CA ILE A 62 2.38 -6.90 8.63
C ILE A 62 3.57 -7.84 8.37
N ALA A 63 4.34 -7.59 7.30
CA ALA A 63 5.54 -8.37 6.98
C ALA A 63 6.61 -8.25 8.08
N LEU A 64 6.80 -7.04 8.62
CA LEU A 64 7.72 -6.82 9.73
C LEU A 64 7.27 -7.59 10.98
N ALA A 65 6.00 -7.50 11.37
CA ALA A 65 5.47 -8.25 12.50
C ALA A 65 5.57 -9.77 12.29
N THR A 66 5.22 -10.24 11.08
CA THR A 66 5.35 -11.65 10.69
C THR A 66 6.80 -12.12 10.74
N SER A 67 7.76 -11.26 10.32
CA SER A 67 9.18 -11.62 10.39
C SER A 67 9.67 -11.84 11.81
N PHE A 68 9.22 -11.05 12.78
CA PHE A 68 9.55 -11.29 14.19
C PHE A 68 9.05 -12.65 14.66
N VAL A 69 7.81 -13.02 14.33
CA VAL A 69 7.24 -14.32 14.71
C VAL A 69 8.00 -15.46 14.05
N VAL A 70 8.22 -15.39 12.74
CA VAL A 70 8.93 -16.43 11.98
C VAL A 70 10.36 -16.59 12.49
N PHE A 71 11.09 -15.51 12.71
CA PHE A 71 12.46 -15.58 13.22
C PHE A 71 12.50 -16.09 14.66
N ALA A 72 11.56 -15.72 15.52
CA ALA A 72 11.48 -16.24 16.88
C ALA A 72 11.22 -17.75 16.91
N VAL A 73 10.50 -18.28 15.94
CA VAL A 73 10.22 -19.72 15.83
C VAL A 73 11.38 -20.47 15.15
N VAL A 74 11.94 -19.94 14.05
CA VAL A 74 12.91 -20.67 13.23
C VAL A 74 14.34 -20.61 13.77
N LEU A 75 14.80 -19.42 14.22
CA LEU A 75 16.20 -19.25 14.59
C LEU A 75 16.68 -20.10 15.78
N PRO A 76 15.85 -20.45 16.79
CA PRO A 76 16.27 -21.35 17.85
C PRO A 76 16.65 -22.77 17.39
N PHE A 77 16.15 -23.18 16.22
CA PHE A 77 16.50 -24.50 15.64
C PHE A 77 17.75 -24.45 14.76
N VAL A 78 18.31 -23.25 14.51
CA VAL A 78 19.54 -23.11 13.73
C VAL A 78 20.75 -23.34 14.65
N PRO A 79 21.55 -24.38 14.39
CA PRO A 79 22.70 -24.68 15.24
C PRO A 79 23.78 -23.60 15.12
N ARG A 80 24.53 -23.39 16.20
CA ARG A 80 25.72 -22.53 16.16
C ARG A 80 26.84 -23.26 15.41
N VAL A 81 27.08 -22.85 14.16
CA VAL A 81 28.05 -23.47 13.24
C VAL A 81 29.44 -22.83 13.38
N PHE A 82 29.50 -21.55 13.79
CA PHE A 82 30.75 -20.78 13.88
C PHE A 82 31.01 -20.37 15.33
N GLU A 83 32.26 -20.48 15.78
CA GLU A 83 32.68 -20.02 17.10
C GLU A 83 32.71 -18.49 17.20
N SER A 84 33.14 -17.83 16.11
CA SER A 84 33.16 -16.36 16.00
C SER A 84 31.74 -15.81 15.92
N ASP A 85 31.42 -14.85 16.79
CA ASP A 85 30.11 -14.19 16.83
C ASP A 85 29.82 -13.45 15.52
N ALA A 86 30.84 -12.81 14.91
CA ALA A 86 30.70 -12.13 13.64
C ALA A 86 30.38 -13.11 12.49
N ALA A 87 31.11 -14.23 12.41
CA ALA A 87 30.85 -15.25 11.39
C ALA A 87 29.47 -15.88 11.57
N HIS A 88 29.06 -16.15 12.82
CA HIS A 88 27.74 -16.67 13.12
C HIS A 88 26.63 -15.67 12.77
N ALA A 89 26.83 -14.36 13.02
CA ALA A 89 25.87 -13.32 12.64
C ALA A 89 25.68 -13.23 11.12
N VAL A 90 26.76 -13.33 10.33
CA VAL A 90 26.70 -13.39 8.86
C VAL A 90 25.96 -14.65 8.40
N PHE A 91 26.23 -15.81 9.01
CA PHE A 91 25.53 -17.05 8.71
C PHE A 91 24.01 -16.91 8.96
N LEU A 92 23.61 -16.36 10.09
CA LEU A 92 22.20 -16.11 10.37
C LEU A 92 21.58 -15.13 9.38
N LEU A 93 22.32 -14.12 8.91
CA LEU A 93 21.85 -13.21 7.87
C LEU A 93 21.56 -13.95 6.56
N VAL A 94 22.47 -14.85 6.14
CA VAL A 94 22.28 -15.68 4.95
C VAL A 94 21.04 -16.57 5.06
N ILE A 95 20.75 -17.12 6.26
CA ILE A 95 19.53 -17.91 6.51
C ILE A 95 18.27 -17.04 6.49
N LYS A 96 18.33 -15.79 7.02
CA LYS A 96 17.19 -14.88 7.06
C LYS A 96 16.76 -14.42 5.67
N LEU A 97 17.69 -14.24 4.73
CA LEU A 97 17.37 -13.73 3.39
C LEU A 97 16.34 -14.59 2.64
N PRO A 98 16.52 -15.91 2.47
CA PRO A 98 15.50 -16.73 1.80
C PRO A 98 14.18 -16.79 2.57
N LEU A 99 14.19 -16.64 3.91
CA LEU A 99 12.97 -16.60 4.71
C LEU A 99 12.12 -15.35 4.45
N LEU A 100 12.67 -14.29 3.85
CA LEU A 100 11.88 -13.12 3.50
C LEU A 100 10.80 -13.43 2.46
N LEU A 101 11.02 -14.39 1.56
CA LEU A 101 10.03 -14.78 0.55
C LEU A 101 8.76 -15.38 1.18
N PRO A 102 8.86 -16.46 2.01
CA PRO A 102 7.68 -16.99 2.68
C PRO A 102 7.06 -15.99 3.69
N ILE A 103 7.86 -15.12 4.32
CA ILE A 103 7.35 -14.06 5.19
C ILE A 103 6.49 -13.07 4.39
N ALA A 104 6.96 -12.63 3.23
CA ALA A 104 6.21 -11.73 2.35
C ALA A 104 4.91 -12.39 1.86
N GLY A 105 4.98 -13.68 1.46
CA GLY A 105 3.80 -14.46 1.05
C GLY A 105 2.77 -14.59 2.17
N LEU A 106 3.22 -14.91 3.39
CA LEU A 106 2.34 -15.04 4.55
C LEU A 106 1.71 -13.68 4.92
N ALA A 107 2.50 -12.60 4.91
CA ALA A 107 2.00 -11.25 5.16
C ALA A 107 0.94 -10.83 4.12
N TYR A 108 1.18 -11.14 2.85
CA TYR A 108 0.22 -10.90 1.77
C TYR A 108 -1.09 -11.69 1.96
N GLU A 109 -1.01 -12.98 2.30
CA GLU A 109 -2.22 -13.79 2.54
C GLU A 109 -2.99 -13.31 3.77
N LEU A 110 -2.32 -12.88 4.83
CA LEU A 110 -2.98 -12.25 5.99
C LEU A 110 -3.73 -10.98 5.58
N GLN A 111 -3.09 -10.12 4.79
CA GLN A 111 -3.73 -8.90 4.28
C GLN A 111 -4.91 -9.21 3.35
N ARG A 112 -4.76 -10.18 2.47
CA ARG A 112 -5.82 -10.65 1.56
C ARG A 112 -7.01 -11.22 2.31
N MET A 113 -6.78 -12.04 3.34
CA MET A 113 -7.84 -12.55 4.21
C MET A 113 -8.59 -11.42 4.91
N ALA A 114 -7.87 -10.39 5.36
CA ALA A 114 -8.45 -9.23 6.00
C ALA A 114 -9.37 -8.45 5.06
N ALA A 115 -8.95 -8.25 3.83
CA ALA A 115 -9.77 -7.57 2.81
C ALA A 115 -11.05 -8.35 2.44
N LYS A 116 -10.97 -9.71 2.49
CA LYS A 116 -12.13 -10.59 2.18
C LYS A 116 -13.10 -10.76 3.36
N ASN A 117 -12.65 -10.57 4.58
CA ASN A 117 -13.43 -10.81 5.80
C ASN A 117 -13.42 -9.60 6.74
N PRO A 118 -13.96 -8.45 6.31
CA PRO A 118 -13.87 -7.19 7.06
C PRO A 118 -14.59 -7.26 8.42
N ASP A 119 -15.57 -8.13 8.57
CA ASP A 119 -16.37 -8.28 9.80
C ASP A 119 -15.77 -9.25 10.82
N ASN A 120 -14.72 -9.98 10.44
CA ASN A 120 -14.04 -10.91 11.36
C ASN A 120 -13.17 -10.15 12.36
N GLY A 121 -13.54 -10.18 13.65
CA GLY A 121 -12.85 -9.46 14.71
C GLY A 121 -11.39 -9.85 14.89
N LEU A 122 -11.03 -11.15 14.72
CA LEU A 122 -9.64 -11.62 14.80
C LEU A 122 -8.80 -11.05 13.64
N VAL A 123 -9.33 -11.09 12.45
CA VAL A 123 -8.66 -10.58 11.25
C VAL A 123 -8.46 -9.07 11.35
N ARG A 124 -9.48 -8.33 11.82
CA ARG A 124 -9.37 -6.89 12.11
C ARG A 124 -8.26 -6.59 13.13
N ALA A 125 -8.16 -7.39 14.19
CA ALA A 125 -7.11 -7.22 15.21
C ALA A 125 -5.70 -7.44 14.61
N LEU A 126 -5.53 -8.43 13.72
CA LEU A 126 -4.26 -8.72 13.06
C LEU A 126 -3.79 -7.58 12.14
N ILE A 127 -4.71 -6.93 11.41
CA ILE A 127 -4.36 -5.81 10.52
C ILE A 127 -4.39 -4.43 11.21
N ALA A 128 -4.96 -4.35 12.41
CA ALA A 128 -5.15 -3.08 13.14
C ALA A 128 -3.86 -2.24 13.25
N PRO A 129 -2.66 -2.82 13.53
CA PRO A 129 -1.42 -2.05 13.56
C PRO A 129 -1.12 -1.36 12.21
N GLY A 130 -1.33 -2.07 11.09
CA GLY A 130 -1.17 -1.51 9.74
C GLY A 130 -2.17 -0.39 9.46
N MET A 131 -3.45 -0.61 9.78
CA MET A 131 -4.51 0.40 9.63
C MET A 131 -4.25 1.64 10.49
N LEU A 132 -3.77 1.44 11.72
CA LEU A 132 -3.42 2.54 12.61
C LEU A 132 -2.23 3.35 12.07
N PHE A 133 -1.24 2.67 11.49
CA PHE A 133 -0.09 3.32 10.88
C PHE A 133 -0.46 4.20 9.69
N GLN A 134 -1.47 3.82 8.91
CA GLN A 134 -1.97 4.65 7.80
C GLN A 134 -2.42 6.04 8.28
N ARG A 135 -2.93 6.18 9.51
CA ARG A 135 -3.26 7.51 10.09
C ARG A 135 -2.05 8.45 10.18
N LEU A 136 -0.83 7.90 10.17
CA LEU A 136 0.41 8.69 10.14
C LEU A 136 0.85 9.00 8.71
N THR A 137 0.58 8.11 7.76
CA THR A 137 1.07 8.16 6.38
C THR A 137 0.03 8.59 5.36
N THR A 138 -1.21 8.86 5.79
CA THR A 138 -2.26 9.46 4.97
C THR A 138 -2.75 10.77 5.59
N ARG A 139 -3.25 11.66 4.75
CA ARG A 139 -3.93 12.90 5.16
C ARG A 139 -5.17 13.09 4.32
N GLU A 140 -6.13 13.84 4.86
CA GLU A 140 -7.31 14.23 4.11
C GLU A 140 -6.90 15.06 2.90
N PRO A 141 -7.22 14.61 1.65
CA PRO A 141 -6.88 15.31 0.43
C PRO A 141 -7.86 16.45 0.15
N GLY A 142 -7.40 17.44 -0.59
CA GLY A 142 -8.27 18.40 -1.27
C GLY A 142 -8.72 17.89 -2.65
N ASP A 143 -9.60 18.67 -3.30
CA ASP A 143 -10.10 18.30 -4.63
C ASP A 143 -8.97 18.15 -5.68
N PRO A 144 -7.91 18.98 -5.70
CA PRO A 144 -6.82 18.80 -6.66
C PRO A 144 -6.09 17.44 -6.52
N GLU A 145 -5.89 16.96 -5.29
CA GLU A 145 -5.26 15.65 -5.04
C GLU A 145 -6.21 14.50 -5.45
N LEU A 146 -7.53 14.66 -5.21
CA LEU A 146 -8.54 13.70 -5.64
C LEU A 146 -8.62 13.60 -7.16
N GLU A 147 -8.64 14.72 -7.88
CA GLU A 147 -8.66 14.75 -9.35
C GLU A 147 -7.46 13.99 -9.94
N VAL A 148 -6.27 14.19 -9.41
CA VAL A 148 -5.06 13.49 -9.88
C VAL A 148 -5.16 11.97 -9.63
N ALA A 149 -5.59 11.56 -8.46
CA ALA A 149 -5.72 10.15 -8.12
C ALA A 149 -6.81 9.45 -8.96
N LEU A 150 -7.96 10.10 -9.14
CA LEU A 150 -9.06 9.61 -9.98
C LEU A 150 -8.65 9.54 -11.45
N ALA A 151 -7.91 10.53 -11.96
CA ALA A 151 -7.39 10.52 -13.33
C ALA A 151 -6.43 9.34 -13.56
N ALA A 152 -5.53 9.08 -12.62
CA ALA A 152 -4.59 7.97 -12.69
C ALA A 152 -5.32 6.61 -12.67
N LEU A 153 -6.30 6.46 -11.78
CA LEU A 153 -7.10 5.23 -11.68
C LEU A 153 -7.94 5.02 -12.94
N ARG A 154 -8.63 6.07 -13.42
CA ARG A 154 -9.42 6.02 -14.66
C ARG A 154 -8.56 5.60 -15.86
N LYS A 155 -7.35 6.15 -15.99
CA LYS A 155 -6.42 5.75 -17.06
C LYS A 155 -6.05 4.27 -16.99
N THR A 156 -5.83 3.75 -15.79
CA THR A 156 -5.51 2.35 -15.55
C THR A 156 -6.68 1.44 -15.95
N VAL A 157 -7.88 1.74 -15.44
CA VAL A 157 -9.10 0.96 -15.73
C VAL A 157 -9.45 1.00 -17.23
N TRP A 158 -9.40 2.20 -17.83
CA TRP A 158 -9.62 2.37 -19.27
C TRP A 158 -8.66 1.51 -20.09
N ARG A 159 -7.38 1.45 -19.68
CA ARG A 159 -6.39 0.63 -20.38
C ARG A 159 -6.66 -0.86 -20.23
N GLU A 160 -7.06 -1.32 -19.07
CA GLU A 160 -7.42 -2.72 -18.84
C GLU A 160 -8.63 -3.12 -19.71
N GLN A 161 -9.63 -2.25 -19.82
CA GLN A 161 -10.80 -2.47 -20.68
C GLN A 161 -10.47 -2.54 -22.18
N GLN A 162 -9.37 -1.90 -22.62
CA GLN A 162 -8.92 -1.94 -24.03
C GLN A 162 -8.23 -3.28 -24.39
N ASP A 163 -8.07 -4.21 -23.45
CA ASP A 163 -7.34 -5.47 -23.61
C ASP A 163 -6.03 -5.29 -24.38
N SER A 164 -5.33 -4.27 -24.05
CA SER A 164 -4.14 -3.89 -24.78
C SER A 164 -2.99 -4.75 -24.31
N GLY A 165 -2.37 -5.51 -25.18
CA GLY A 165 -1.16 -6.27 -24.94
C GLY A 165 -0.05 -5.48 -24.21
N PRO A 166 1.16 -5.99 -24.08
CA PRO A 166 2.21 -5.39 -23.26
C PRO A 166 2.42 -3.91 -23.59
N VAL A 167 2.61 -3.09 -22.54
CA VAL A 167 2.86 -1.65 -22.67
C VAL A 167 4.07 -1.43 -23.56
N LYS A 168 3.89 -0.70 -24.68
CA LYS A 168 5.02 -0.26 -25.49
C LYS A 168 5.85 0.73 -24.71
N SER A 169 7.17 0.54 -24.71
CA SER A 169 8.13 1.37 -23.96
C SER A 169 8.24 2.82 -24.46
N ASP A 170 7.69 3.11 -25.63
CA ASP A 170 7.69 4.41 -26.29
C ASP A 170 6.39 5.21 -26.10
N ALA A 171 5.59 4.86 -25.10
CA ALA A 171 4.38 5.61 -24.78
C ALA A 171 4.73 7.08 -24.50
N SER A 172 4.23 7.97 -25.35
CA SER A 172 4.35 9.42 -25.14
C SER A 172 3.63 9.85 -23.85
N VAL A 173 4.19 10.86 -23.18
CA VAL A 173 3.51 11.47 -22.04
C VAL A 173 2.23 12.14 -22.53
N GLU A 174 1.09 11.70 -22.02
CA GLU A 174 -0.19 12.35 -22.28
C GLU A 174 -0.41 13.44 -21.24
N VAL A 175 -0.73 14.65 -21.69
CA VAL A 175 -1.02 15.78 -20.83
C VAL A 175 -2.48 16.17 -20.97
N PHE A 176 -3.23 16.10 -19.90
CA PHE A 176 -4.62 16.52 -19.85
C PHE A 176 -4.71 17.93 -19.25
N PRO A 177 -5.39 18.88 -19.91
CA PRO A 177 -5.49 20.26 -19.42
C PRO A 177 -6.39 20.43 -18.19
N SER A 178 -7.27 19.45 -17.92
CA SER A 178 -8.18 19.44 -16.78
C SER A 178 -8.71 18.04 -16.50
N PHE A 179 -9.28 17.82 -15.32
CA PHE A 179 -9.94 16.55 -14.97
C PHE A 179 -11.13 16.26 -15.91
N ALA A 180 -11.90 17.27 -16.30
CA ALA A 180 -12.99 17.11 -17.28
C ALA A 180 -12.48 16.60 -18.65
N ALA A 181 -11.26 16.97 -19.06
CA ALA A 181 -10.65 16.46 -20.28
C ALA A 181 -10.28 14.96 -20.17
N VAL A 182 -9.87 14.51 -18.97
CA VAL A 182 -9.64 13.07 -18.68
C VAL A 182 -10.93 12.29 -18.85
N ASP A 183 -12.02 12.80 -18.32
CA ASP A 183 -13.35 12.17 -18.38
C ASP A 183 -13.83 12.00 -19.83
N ALA A 184 -13.66 13.05 -20.62
CA ALA A 184 -14.06 13.06 -22.02
C ALA A 184 -13.20 12.14 -22.93
N GLN A 185 -11.90 12.04 -22.64
CA GLN A 185 -10.94 11.28 -23.46
C GLN A 185 -10.78 9.81 -23.05
N LEU A 186 -11.12 9.47 -21.81
CA LEU A 186 -11.03 8.13 -21.26
C LEU A 186 -12.40 7.63 -20.78
N PRO A 187 -13.37 7.43 -21.71
CA PRO A 187 -14.66 6.89 -21.34
C PRO A 187 -14.48 5.45 -20.84
N LEU A 188 -15.04 5.16 -19.67
CA LEU A 188 -15.09 3.79 -19.15
C LEU A 188 -16.30 3.07 -19.71
N ALA A 189 -16.16 1.79 -20.03
CA ALA A 189 -17.28 0.95 -20.36
C ALA A 189 -18.20 0.81 -19.11
N ALA A 190 -19.49 0.88 -19.33
CA ALA A 190 -20.49 0.72 -18.29
C ALA A 190 -20.54 -0.72 -17.78
#